data_e9bab1e06895a693b5bd08317921aeb2
#
_entry.id   e9bab1e06895a693b5bd08317921aeb2
#
_cell.length_a   1.000
_cell.length_b   1.000
_cell.length_c   1.000
_cell.angle_alpha   90.00
_cell.angle_beta   90.00
_cell.angle_gamma   90.00
#
_symmetry.space_group_name_H-M   'P 1'
#
loop_
_entity.id
_entity.type
_entity.pdbx_description
1 polymer ?
#
loop_
_entity_poly.entity_id
_entity_poly.type
_entity_poly.pdbx_seq_one_letter_code
_entity_poly.pdbx_strand_id
1 'polypeptide(L)'
;MHMNKLTISQRGVHMPASAMRKLAPFADEAKARGIDVIHLNIGQPDIETPPEFWEAVSKFPEQTLAYGPSAGRSECIDGMVEYYARFDIPLTADQIIITTAGSEALLFALMACGDAGDEVIVPEPFYSNYAGLATMAGLRVVPFTTFAQDDYRLPPREAIEKLVGERTRVILYSSPGNPTGVVYTPEEVAMLGDIARTHGLYLLSDEPYRELSYDGQIATSALHLPGMEEHVIVLDSVSKRFSACGARIGCVVSRNATVIETIMKLAMARLSAPVLEQIGAAACLVNTPASYFEEMREEYTRRRDIVYERLNQVAGVYCPKPAGAFYAMAKIEGVDTEDFARWLLTDFEHEGQTVMVAPGPGFYTTPGLGHEEIRIAYVLETEVLSRAMDLLAMAIRRYRREQTS
;
A
#
# COMPACT_ATOMS: atom_id res chain seq x y z
N MET A 1 -23.42 -36.10 28.04
CA MET A 1 -23.34 -35.51 26.70
C MET A 1 -22.36 -34.33 26.77
N HIS A 2 -21.14 -34.46 26.26
CA HIS A 2 -20.25 -33.29 26.08
C HIS A 2 -20.83 -32.50 24.92
N MET A 3 -21.43 -31.33 25.20
CA MET A 3 -21.74 -30.39 24.16
C MET A 3 -20.41 -29.87 23.59
N ASN A 4 -20.11 -30.24 22.35
CA ASN A 4 -18.95 -29.67 21.65
C ASN A 4 -19.13 -28.18 21.59
N LYS A 5 -18.26 -27.43 22.30
CA LYS A 5 -18.23 -25.99 22.27
C LYS A 5 -17.84 -25.52 20.87
N LEU A 6 -18.66 -24.69 20.24
CA LEU A 6 -18.33 -24.08 18.94
C LEU A 6 -17.01 -23.29 19.08
N THR A 7 -16.11 -23.48 18.13
CA THR A 7 -14.82 -22.79 18.09
C THR A 7 -14.65 -22.08 16.75
N ILE A 8 -13.99 -20.93 16.79
CA ILE A 8 -13.57 -20.21 15.58
C ILE A 8 -12.36 -20.92 14.96
N SER A 9 -12.21 -20.85 13.64
CA SER A 9 -11.05 -21.42 12.95
C SER A 9 -9.74 -20.77 13.44
N GLN A 10 -8.65 -21.55 13.44
CA GLN A 10 -7.32 -21.01 13.81
C GLN A 10 -6.92 -19.81 12.94
N ARG A 11 -7.25 -19.83 11.65
CA ARG A 11 -7.05 -18.70 10.74
C ARG A 11 -7.78 -17.46 11.23
N GLY A 12 -9.03 -17.57 11.65
CA GLY A 12 -9.81 -16.47 12.21
C GLY A 12 -9.23 -15.92 13.52
N VAL A 13 -8.70 -16.81 14.38
CA VAL A 13 -8.04 -16.45 15.64
C VAL A 13 -6.73 -15.67 15.39
N HIS A 14 -5.95 -16.09 14.38
CA HIS A 14 -4.66 -15.49 14.06
C HIS A 14 -4.74 -14.27 13.13
N MET A 15 -5.95 -13.90 12.65
CA MET A 15 -6.12 -12.70 11.83
C MET A 15 -5.64 -11.45 12.59
N PRO A 16 -4.65 -10.70 12.07
CA PRO A 16 -4.16 -9.52 12.75
C PRO A 16 -5.23 -8.43 12.81
N ALA A 17 -5.39 -7.82 13.98
CA ALA A 17 -6.22 -6.63 14.13
C ALA A 17 -5.50 -5.41 13.55
N SER A 18 -6.22 -4.54 12.86
CA SER A 18 -5.64 -3.30 12.36
C SER A 18 -5.24 -2.37 13.50
N ALA A 19 -3.95 -2.07 13.66
CA ALA A 19 -3.44 -1.13 14.66
C ALA A 19 -4.09 0.26 14.53
N MET A 20 -4.34 0.71 13.30
CA MET A 20 -4.99 2.00 13.03
C MET A 20 -6.46 2.04 13.46
N ARG A 21 -7.20 0.93 13.26
CA ARG A 21 -8.62 0.87 13.64
C ARG A 21 -8.85 0.83 15.14
N LYS A 22 -7.86 0.40 15.93
CA LYS A 22 -7.92 0.47 17.40
C LYS A 22 -8.06 1.90 17.92
N LEU A 23 -7.60 2.89 17.16
CA LEU A 23 -7.66 4.31 17.53
C LEU A 23 -8.99 4.97 17.15
N ALA A 24 -9.82 4.37 16.29
CA ALA A 24 -11.06 4.98 15.82
C ALA A 24 -12.02 5.37 16.95
N PRO A 25 -12.26 4.56 18.00
CA PRO A 25 -13.13 4.95 19.11
C PRO A 25 -12.66 6.23 19.83
N PHE A 26 -11.35 6.40 20.03
CA PHE A 26 -10.79 7.60 20.66
C PHE A 26 -10.97 8.85 19.77
N ALA A 27 -10.84 8.70 18.45
CA ALA A 27 -11.12 9.78 17.52
C ALA A 27 -12.60 10.18 17.52
N ASP A 28 -13.52 9.20 17.60
CA ASP A 28 -14.96 9.46 17.69
C ASP A 28 -15.31 10.15 19.01
N GLU A 29 -14.70 9.76 20.13
CA GLU A 29 -14.85 10.43 21.42
C GLU A 29 -14.30 11.87 21.41
N ALA A 30 -13.15 12.11 20.77
CA ALA A 30 -12.61 13.46 20.60
C ALA A 30 -13.58 14.35 19.81
N LYS A 31 -14.12 13.85 18.69
CA LYS A 31 -15.14 14.56 17.89
C LYS A 31 -16.42 14.83 18.69
N ALA A 32 -16.85 13.88 19.53
CA ALA A 32 -18.01 14.07 20.40
C ALA A 32 -17.79 15.17 21.48
N ARG A 33 -16.53 15.43 21.84
CA ARG A 33 -16.14 16.58 22.71
C ARG A 33 -16.04 17.91 21.93
N GLY A 34 -16.28 17.92 20.62
CA GLY A 34 -16.18 19.10 19.77
C GLY A 34 -14.77 19.39 19.24
N ILE A 35 -13.85 18.42 19.34
CA ILE A 35 -12.48 18.55 18.86
C ILE A 35 -12.44 18.12 17.39
N ASP A 36 -11.87 18.97 16.54
CA ASP A 36 -11.62 18.65 15.14
C ASP A 36 -10.37 17.75 15.04
N VAL A 37 -10.55 16.53 14.50
CA VAL A 37 -9.48 15.53 14.37
C VAL A 37 -8.98 15.51 12.93
N ILE A 38 -7.78 16.03 12.70
CA ILE A 38 -7.14 16.02 11.38
C ILE A 38 -6.47 14.67 11.15
N HIS A 39 -6.91 13.95 10.12
CA HIS A 39 -6.49 12.58 9.85
C HIS A 39 -5.22 12.52 8.99
N LEU A 40 -4.07 12.24 9.62
CA LEU A 40 -2.79 11.94 8.95
C LEU A 40 -2.54 10.43 8.81
N ASN A 41 -3.46 9.59 9.29
CA ASN A 41 -3.33 8.13 9.31
C ASN A 41 -3.95 7.43 8.09
N ILE A 42 -4.74 8.13 7.27
CA ILE A 42 -5.50 7.55 6.15
C ILE A 42 -4.82 7.88 4.83
N GLY A 43 -4.39 6.84 4.08
CA GLY A 43 -3.79 6.98 2.75
C GLY A 43 -4.83 6.96 1.63
N GLN A 44 -5.78 7.88 1.68
CA GLN A 44 -6.76 8.09 0.63
C GLN A 44 -6.49 9.44 -0.03
N PRO A 45 -6.09 9.47 -1.31
CA PRO A 45 -5.85 10.74 -2.02
C PRO A 45 -7.11 11.59 -2.09
N ASP A 46 -6.93 12.91 -2.03
CA ASP A 46 -7.98 13.93 -2.08
C ASP A 46 -8.02 14.73 -3.41
N ILE A 47 -7.03 14.53 -4.28
CA ILE A 47 -7.06 15.07 -5.64
C ILE A 47 -8.27 14.49 -6.36
N GLU A 48 -8.97 15.31 -7.12
CA GLU A 48 -10.21 14.89 -7.78
C GLU A 48 -10.00 13.70 -8.71
N THR A 49 -10.93 12.76 -8.65
CA THR A 49 -11.00 11.67 -9.63
C THR A 49 -11.25 12.26 -11.03
N PRO A 50 -10.49 11.85 -12.07
CA PRO A 50 -10.64 12.40 -13.41
C PRO A 50 -12.09 12.40 -13.91
N PRO A 51 -12.55 13.47 -14.56
CA PRO A 51 -13.93 13.58 -15.05
C PRO A 51 -14.32 12.45 -16.02
N GLU A 52 -13.36 11.90 -16.75
CA GLU A 52 -13.53 10.76 -17.65
C GLU A 52 -14.18 9.56 -16.96
N PHE A 53 -13.87 9.34 -15.67
CA PHE A 53 -14.49 8.28 -14.88
C PHE A 53 -16.00 8.46 -14.78
N TRP A 54 -16.42 9.63 -14.36
CA TRP A 54 -17.84 9.95 -14.13
C TRP A 54 -18.62 10.05 -15.41
N GLU A 55 -18.03 10.62 -16.44
CA GLU A 55 -18.65 10.70 -17.76
C GLU A 55 -18.91 9.32 -18.36
N ALA A 56 -17.95 8.41 -18.27
CA ALA A 56 -18.11 7.05 -18.77
C ALA A 56 -19.20 6.29 -18.02
N VAL A 57 -19.20 6.36 -16.69
CA VAL A 57 -20.23 5.71 -15.86
C VAL A 57 -21.62 6.29 -16.14
N SER A 58 -21.74 7.60 -16.32
CA SER A 58 -23.04 8.26 -16.59
C SER A 58 -23.64 7.89 -17.95
N LYS A 59 -22.81 7.46 -18.89
CA LYS A 59 -23.20 7.06 -20.25
C LYS A 59 -23.47 5.55 -20.37
N PHE A 60 -23.46 4.80 -19.28
CA PHE A 60 -23.73 3.36 -19.31
C PHE A 60 -25.10 3.07 -19.91
N PRO A 61 -25.20 2.35 -21.03
CA PRO A 61 -26.42 2.28 -21.83
C PRO A 61 -27.37 1.16 -21.39
N GLU A 62 -26.91 0.22 -20.58
CA GLU A 62 -27.66 -0.99 -20.25
C GLU A 62 -28.65 -0.73 -19.09
N GLN A 63 -29.87 -1.20 -19.23
CA GLN A 63 -30.87 -1.10 -18.16
C GLN A 63 -30.69 -2.17 -17.08
N THR A 64 -29.99 -3.24 -17.40
CA THR A 64 -29.68 -4.32 -16.47
C THR A 64 -28.18 -4.36 -16.18
N LEU A 65 -27.79 -4.20 -14.94
CA LEU A 65 -26.42 -4.36 -14.52
C LEU A 65 -26.09 -5.87 -14.38
N ALA A 66 -25.74 -6.49 -15.49
CA ALA A 66 -25.41 -7.91 -15.55
C ALA A 66 -23.97 -8.20 -15.06
N TYR A 67 -23.67 -9.46 -14.75
CA TYR A 67 -22.32 -9.89 -14.47
C TYR A 67 -21.39 -9.63 -15.65
N GLY A 68 -20.21 -9.09 -15.37
CA GLY A 68 -19.13 -9.00 -16.33
C GLY A 68 -18.34 -10.32 -16.47
N PRO A 69 -17.43 -10.41 -17.45
CA PRO A 69 -16.49 -11.53 -17.56
C PRO A 69 -15.60 -11.66 -16.31
N SER A 70 -15.22 -12.89 -15.95
CA SER A 70 -14.38 -13.14 -14.77
C SER A 70 -12.96 -12.57 -14.89
N ALA A 71 -12.41 -12.52 -16.12
CA ALA A 71 -11.13 -11.85 -16.38
C ALA A 71 -11.19 -10.33 -16.25
N GLY A 72 -12.37 -9.75 -16.38
CA GLY A 72 -12.62 -8.32 -16.52
C GLY A 72 -13.25 -7.98 -17.87
N ARG A 73 -13.78 -6.78 -18.00
CA ARG A 73 -14.29 -6.25 -19.27
C ARG A 73 -13.13 -6.00 -20.22
N SER A 74 -13.33 -6.27 -21.50
CA SER A 74 -12.31 -6.05 -22.54
C SER A 74 -11.80 -4.62 -22.54
N GLU A 75 -12.70 -3.64 -22.42
CA GLU A 75 -12.32 -2.22 -22.43
C GLU A 75 -11.37 -1.85 -21.27
N CYS A 76 -11.54 -2.48 -20.11
CA CYS A 76 -10.66 -2.24 -18.96
C CYS A 76 -9.31 -2.96 -19.14
N ILE A 77 -9.32 -4.18 -19.65
CA ILE A 77 -8.10 -4.94 -19.96
C ILE A 77 -7.29 -4.21 -21.04
N ASP A 78 -7.93 -3.81 -22.15
CA ASP A 78 -7.29 -3.08 -23.25
C ASP A 78 -6.72 -1.74 -22.76
N GLY A 79 -7.45 -1.03 -21.89
CA GLY A 79 -6.96 0.17 -21.24
C GLY A 79 -5.71 -0.08 -20.38
N MET A 80 -5.63 -1.21 -19.66
CA MET A 80 -4.42 -1.61 -18.93
C MET A 80 -3.27 -1.93 -19.89
N VAL A 81 -3.52 -2.64 -20.98
CA VAL A 81 -2.49 -2.92 -22.01
C VAL A 81 -1.92 -1.61 -22.55
N GLU A 82 -2.78 -0.67 -22.92
CA GLU A 82 -2.36 0.65 -23.42
C GLU A 82 -1.60 1.45 -22.35
N TYR A 83 -2.07 1.42 -21.12
CA TYR A 83 -1.40 2.06 -19.99
C TYR A 83 0.03 1.54 -19.80
N TYR A 84 0.23 0.22 -19.75
CA TYR A 84 1.55 -0.39 -19.57
C TYR A 84 2.48 -0.11 -20.77
N ALA A 85 1.94 -0.03 -21.98
CA ALA A 85 2.72 0.32 -23.17
C ALA A 85 3.38 1.71 -23.09
N ARG A 86 2.77 2.66 -22.35
CA ARG A 86 3.36 4.00 -22.10
C ARG A 86 4.62 3.95 -21.24
N PHE A 87 4.87 2.84 -20.56
CA PHE A 87 6.05 2.58 -19.73
C PHE A 87 7.01 1.57 -20.36
N ASP A 88 6.93 1.36 -21.68
CA ASP A 88 7.73 0.37 -22.41
C ASP A 88 7.56 -1.07 -21.90
N ILE A 89 6.37 -1.40 -21.40
CA ILE A 89 5.99 -2.74 -20.94
C ILE A 89 4.94 -3.29 -21.91
N PRO A 90 5.35 -4.00 -22.96
CA PRO A 90 4.41 -4.64 -23.87
C PRO A 90 3.72 -5.83 -23.19
N LEU A 91 2.38 -5.81 -23.21
CA LEU A 91 1.53 -6.86 -22.67
C LEU A 91 0.45 -7.23 -23.69
N THR A 92 -0.11 -8.43 -23.51
CA THR A 92 -1.30 -8.91 -24.21
C THR A 92 -2.47 -9.07 -23.22
N ALA A 93 -3.69 -9.04 -23.71
CA ALA A 93 -4.89 -9.09 -22.88
C ALA A 93 -4.98 -10.35 -22.00
N ASP A 94 -4.44 -11.47 -22.45
CA ASP A 94 -4.39 -12.74 -21.74
C ASP A 94 -3.36 -12.78 -20.58
N GLN A 95 -2.56 -11.73 -20.43
CA GLN A 95 -1.60 -11.55 -19.31
C GLN A 95 -2.17 -10.72 -18.15
N ILE A 96 -3.43 -10.30 -18.23
CA ILE A 96 -4.07 -9.39 -17.28
C ILE A 96 -5.39 -9.97 -16.79
N ILE A 97 -5.59 -9.94 -15.46
CA ILE A 97 -6.88 -10.24 -14.84
C ILE A 97 -7.29 -9.06 -13.97
N ILE A 98 -8.44 -8.48 -14.24
CA ILE A 98 -9.01 -7.39 -13.44
C ILE A 98 -9.54 -7.97 -12.12
N THR A 99 -9.22 -7.27 -11.03
CA THR A 99 -9.55 -7.68 -9.66
C THR A 99 -10.32 -6.59 -8.91
N THR A 100 -10.93 -6.99 -7.80
CA THR A 100 -11.55 -6.05 -6.85
C THR A 100 -10.46 -5.37 -6.03
N ALA A 101 -9.81 -4.37 -6.65
CA ALA A 101 -8.64 -3.65 -6.18
C ALA A 101 -7.37 -4.52 -5.99
N GLY A 102 -6.25 -3.88 -5.61
CA GLY A 102 -4.98 -4.55 -5.34
C GLY A 102 -5.04 -5.59 -4.21
N SER A 103 -5.99 -5.46 -3.28
CA SER A 103 -6.14 -6.44 -2.19
C SER A 103 -6.57 -7.82 -2.69
N GLU A 104 -7.50 -7.90 -3.66
CA GLU A 104 -7.87 -9.17 -4.28
C GLU A 104 -6.74 -9.67 -5.20
N ALA A 105 -6.06 -8.77 -5.91
CA ALA A 105 -4.90 -9.12 -6.72
C ALA A 105 -3.83 -9.82 -5.88
N LEU A 106 -3.48 -9.23 -4.73
CA LEU A 106 -2.50 -9.83 -3.81
C LEU A 106 -2.99 -11.16 -3.24
N LEU A 107 -4.25 -11.24 -2.80
CA LEU A 107 -4.80 -12.48 -2.26
C LEU A 107 -4.76 -13.60 -3.29
N PHE A 108 -5.19 -13.33 -4.52
CA PHE A 108 -5.18 -14.31 -5.60
C PHE A 108 -3.77 -14.75 -5.97
N ALA A 109 -2.82 -13.80 -6.04
CA ALA A 109 -1.42 -14.12 -6.31
C ALA A 109 -0.82 -15.00 -5.21
N LEU A 110 -1.05 -14.68 -3.93
CA LEU A 110 -0.56 -15.50 -2.81
C LEU A 110 -1.18 -16.92 -2.82
N MET A 111 -2.48 -17.02 -3.11
CA MET A 111 -3.16 -18.33 -3.22
C MET A 111 -2.73 -19.14 -4.43
N ALA A 112 -2.30 -18.49 -5.52
CA ALA A 112 -1.81 -19.17 -6.71
C ALA A 112 -0.36 -19.65 -6.55
N CYS A 113 0.45 -18.99 -5.72
CA CYS A 113 1.89 -19.21 -5.59
C CYS A 113 2.29 -20.07 -4.40
N GLY A 114 1.43 -20.26 -3.40
CA GLY A 114 1.79 -21.00 -2.19
C GLY A 114 0.64 -21.77 -1.56
N ASP A 115 1.01 -22.86 -0.91
CA ASP A 115 0.12 -23.70 -0.11
C ASP A 115 0.10 -23.29 1.37
N ALA A 116 -0.85 -23.83 2.12
CA ALA A 116 -0.95 -23.55 3.55
C ALA A 116 0.31 -23.97 4.32
N GLY A 117 0.93 -23.00 4.98
CA GLY A 117 2.19 -23.15 5.72
C GLY A 117 3.44 -22.76 4.93
N ASP A 118 3.30 -22.42 3.66
CA ASP A 118 4.39 -21.82 2.89
C ASP A 118 4.67 -20.37 3.32
N GLU A 119 5.75 -19.80 2.84
CA GLU A 119 6.31 -18.54 3.32
C GLU A 119 6.41 -17.51 2.23
N VAL A 120 6.17 -16.24 2.63
CA VAL A 120 6.42 -15.04 1.82
C VAL A 120 7.43 -14.15 2.54
N ILE A 121 8.55 -13.87 1.88
CA ILE A 121 9.57 -12.93 2.34
C ILE A 121 9.13 -11.51 1.99
N VAL A 122 9.17 -10.58 2.97
CA VAL A 122 8.70 -9.19 2.80
C VAL A 122 9.65 -8.23 3.51
N PRO A 123 10.06 -7.10 2.89
CA PRO A 123 10.74 -6.03 3.61
C PRO A 123 9.79 -5.37 4.61
N GLU A 124 10.18 -5.25 5.89
CA GLU A 124 9.45 -4.45 6.87
C GLU A 124 10.21 -3.17 7.22
N PRO A 125 9.50 -2.03 7.48
CA PRO A 125 8.04 -1.90 7.58
C PRO A 125 7.34 -2.04 6.23
N PHE A 126 6.15 -2.66 6.23
CA PHE A 126 5.36 -2.94 5.04
C PHE A 126 3.88 -2.54 5.19
N TYR A 127 3.15 -2.51 4.10
CA TYR A 127 1.71 -2.27 4.11
C TYR A 127 0.99 -3.27 5.03
N SER A 128 0.39 -2.77 6.11
CA SER A 128 -0.15 -3.57 7.22
C SER A 128 -1.08 -4.71 6.82
N ASN A 129 -1.76 -4.59 5.65
CA ASN A 129 -2.65 -5.64 5.18
C ASN A 129 -1.92 -6.85 4.59
N TYR A 130 -0.60 -6.77 4.31
CA TYR A 130 0.13 -7.93 3.79
C TYR A 130 0.07 -9.12 4.76
N ALA A 131 0.28 -8.88 6.05
CA ALA A 131 0.17 -9.93 7.06
C ALA A 131 -1.23 -10.56 7.10
N GLY A 132 -2.29 -9.72 7.00
CA GLY A 132 -3.66 -10.19 6.97
C GLY A 132 -3.97 -11.03 5.73
N LEU A 133 -3.58 -10.57 4.54
CA LEU A 133 -3.82 -11.27 3.27
C LEU A 133 -2.99 -12.56 3.18
N ALA A 134 -1.75 -12.57 3.68
CA ALA A 134 -0.96 -13.79 3.81
C ALA A 134 -1.64 -14.81 4.75
N THR A 135 -2.15 -14.36 5.90
CA THR A 135 -2.92 -15.20 6.83
C THR A 135 -4.18 -15.76 6.16
N MET A 136 -4.91 -14.95 5.37
CA MET A 136 -6.08 -15.41 4.60
C MET A 136 -5.70 -16.50 3.58
N ALA A 137 -4.58 -16.33 2.88
CA ALA A 137 -4.05 -17.31 1.94
C ALA A 137 -3.46 -18.55 2.63
N GLY A 138 -3.20 -18.49 3.94
CA GLY A 138 -2.59 -19.56 4.71
C GLY A 138 -1.07 -19.53 4.73
N LEU A 139 -0.44 -18.48 4.23
CA LEU A 139 1.01 -18.28 4.19
C LEU A 139 1.51 -17.59 5.45
N ARG A 140 2.79 -17.80 5.77
CA ARG A 140 3.52 -17.13 6.84
C ARG A 140 4.42 -16.03 6.28
N VAL A 141 4.32 -14.84 6.84
CA VAL A 141 5.24 -13.74 6.54
C VAL A 141 6.59 -13.99 7.22
N VAL A 142 7.67 -13.90 6.46
CA VAL A 142 9.07 -13.92 6.92
C VAL A 142 9.67 -12.56 6.60
N PRO A 143 9.77 -11.64 7.58
CA PRO A 143 10.25 -10.31 7.29
C PRO A 143 11.78 -10.23 7.25
N PHE A 144 12.31 -9.27 6.48
CA PHE A 144 13.60 -8.67 6.72
C PHE A 144 13.44 -7.17 6.99
N THR A 145 14.18 -6.67 7.97
CA THR A 145 14.00 -5.29 8.43
C THR A 145 14.82 -4.31 7.61
N THR A 146 14.18 -3.21 7.19
CA THR A 146 14.83 -2.02 6.67
C THR A 146 14.73 -0.89 7.69
N PHE A 147 15.66 0.05 7.68
CA PHE A 147 15.79 1.04 8.75
C PHE A 147 15.76 2.48 8.23
N ALA A 148 15.20 3.37 9.05
CA ALA A 148 15.12 4.80 8.72
C ALA A 148 16.50 5.43 8.46
N GLN A 149 17.52 5.08 9.25
CA GLN A 149 18.90 5.59 9.07
C GLN A 149 19.56 5.17 7.75
N ASP A 150 19.02 4.15 7.10
CA ASP A 150 19.48 3.66 5.80
C ASP A 150 18.46 4.01 4.70
N ASP A 151 17.60 5.02 4.93
CA ASP A 151 16.53 5.47 4.03
C ASP A 151 15.60 4.32 3.59
N TYR A 152 15.43 3.29 4.44
CA TYR A 152 14.68 2.07 4.17
C TYR A 152 15.14 1.31 2.90
N ARG A 153 16.44 1.43 2.54
CA ARG A 153 17.04 0.68 1.42
C ARG A 153 17.11 -0.80 1.75
N LEU A 154 17.18 -1.63 0.70
CA LEU A 154 17.33 -3.07 0.88
C LEU A 154 18.68 -3.42 1.53
N PRO A 155 18.71 -4.40 2.43
CA PRO A 155 19.96 -4.90 2.99
C PRO A 155 20.76 -5.67 1.91
N PRO A 156 22.04 -6.00 2.17
CA PRO A 156 22.83 -6.83 1.26
C PRO A 156 22.12 -8.14 0.91
N ARG A 157 22.33 -8.62 -0.31
CA ARG A 157 21.73 -9.83 -0.89
C ARG A 157 21.75 -11.02 0.08
N GLU A 158 22.89 -11.27 0.70
CA GLU A 158 23.11 -12.41 1.59
C GLU A 158 22.21 -12.37 2.84
N ALA A 159 21.78 -11.19 3.27
CA ALA A 159 20.87 -11.05 4.38
C ALA A 159 19.45 -11.53 4.02
N ILE A 160 19.02 -11.28 2.78
CA ILE A 160 17.72 -11.73 2.26
C ILE A 160 17.77 -13.24 1.95
N GLU A 161 18.84 -13.72 1.29
CA GLU A 161 18.99 -15.13 0.91
C GLU A 161 19.02 -16.07 2.13
N LYS A 162 19.55 -15.63 3.28
CA LYS A 162 19.51 -16.40 4.54
C LYS A 162 18.11 -16.73 5.03
N LEU A 163 17.10 -15.99 4.60
CA LEU A 163 15.70 -16.22 4.96
C LEU A 163 15.02 -17.24 4.06
N VAL A 164 15.63 -17.57 2.92
CA VAL A 164 15.05 -18.53 1.98
C VAL A 164 15.19 -19.93 2.55
N GLY A 165 14.05 -20.58 2.77
CA GLY A 165 13.96 -21.95 3.26
C GLY A 165 13.14 -22.85 2.30
N GLU A 166 12.99 -24.10 2.66
CA GLU A 166 12.26 -25.10 1.85
C GLU A 166 10.80 -24.72 1.60
N ARG A 167 10.21 -23.92 2.50
CA ARG A 167 8.81 -23.44 2.41
C ARG A 167 8.67 -22.09 1.76
N THR A 168 9.74 -21.40 1.48
CA THR A 168 9.68 -20.09 0.83
C THR A 168 9.19 -20.26 -0.60
N ARG A 169 8.18 -19.46 -0.99
CA ARG A 169 7.61 -19.47 -2.36
C ARG A 169 7.64 -18.09 -3.00
N VAL A 170 7.60 -17.05 -2.19
CA VAL A 170 7.33 -15.69 -2.67
C VAL A 170 8.29 -14.70 -2.02
N ILE A 171 8.78 -13.74 -2.81
CA ILE A 171 9.29 -12.47 -2.35
C ILE A 171 8.24 -11.42 -2.74
N LEU A 172 7.72 -10.65 -1.78
CA LEU A 172 6.75 -9.56 -1.99
C LEU A 172 7.36 -8.24 -1.59
N TYR A 173 7.30 -7.22 -2.45
CA TYR A 173 7.71 -5.86 -2.12
C TYR A 173 6.79 -4.83 -2.77
N SER A 174 6.83 -3.58 -2.29
CA SER A 174 6.14 -2.43 -2.90
C SER A 174 7.14 -1.32 -3.22
N SER A 175 7.08 -0.79 -4.44
CA SER A 175 7.90 0.35 -4.85
C SER A 175 7.17 1.18 -5.92
N PRO A 176 6.87 2.46 -5.61
CA PRO A 176 7.07 3.21 -4.36
C PRO A 176 6.34 2.60 -3.17
N GLY A 177 6.94 2.64 -1.97
CA GLY A 177 6.53 1.86 -0.81
C GLY A 177 5.55 2.56 0.13
N ASN A 178 4.63 1.79 0.70
CA ASN A 178 3.85 2.12 1.89
C ASN A 178 4.34 1.22 3.03
N PRO A 179 4.86 1.74 4.17
CA PRO A 179 4.65 3.10 4.71
C PRO A 179 5.78 4.11 4.47
N THR A 180 6.90 3.70 3.87
CA THR A 180 8.18 4.42 3.93
C THR A 180 8.34 5.53 2.89
N GLY A 181 7.63 5.43 1.76
CA GLY A 181 7.87 6.28 0.60
C GLY A 181 9.16 5.96 -0.16
N VAL A 182 9.80 4.82 0.13
CA VAL A 182 11.01 4.39 -0.59
C VAL A 182 10.67 4.05 -2.05
N VAL A 183 11.57 4.41 -2.96
CA VAL A 183 11.59 3.94 -4.35
C VAL A 183 12.86 3.13 -4.54
N TYR A 184 12.72 1.84 -4.72
CA TYR A 184 13.90 0.97 -4.92
C TYR A 184 14.56 1.26 -6.27
N THR A 185 15.88 1.22 -6.29
CA THR A 185 16.65 1.43 -7.52
C THR A 185 16.47 0.26 -8.48
N PRO A 186 16.77 0.44 -9.78
CA PRO A 186 16.79 -0.68 -10.73
C PRO A 186 17.65 -1.84 -10.27
N GLU A 187 18.80 -1.55 -9.62
CA GLU A 187 19.74 -2.56 -9.10
C GLU A 187 19.14 -3.33 -7.92
N GLU A 188 18.40 -2.66 -7.03
CA GLU A 188 17.71 -3.33 -5.91
C GLU A 188 16.59 -4.23 -6.41
N VAL A 189 15.79 -3.75 -7.38
CA VAL A 189 14.74 -4.56 -8.01
C VAL A 189 15.35 -5.75 -8.75
N ALA A 190 16.45 -5.55 -9.47
CA ALA A 190 17.19 -6.63 -10.14
C ALA A 190 17.76 -7.64 -9.13
N MET A 191 18.28 -7.19 -7.99
CA MET A 191 18.76 -8.06 -6.92
C MET A 191 17.65 -8.96 -6.38
N LEU A 192 16.44 -8.42 -6.11
CA LEU A 192 15.29 -9.24 -5.70
C LEU A 192 14.90 -10.25 -6.78
N GLY A 193 14.90 -9.84 -8.05
CA GLY A 193 14.67 -10.73 -9.19
C GLY A 193 15.68 -11.86 -9.27
N ASP A 194 16.95 -11.55 -9.12
CA ASP A 194 18.02 -12.57 -9.14
C ASP A 194 17.93 -13.57 -7.98
N ILE A 195 17.56 -13.10 -6.79
CA ILE A 195 17.27 -13.99 -5.65
C ILE A 195 16.09 -14.91 -5.99
N ALA A 196 14.98 -14.35 -6.47
CA ALA A 196 13.80 -15.11 -6.83
C ALA A 196 14.13 -16.17 -7.89
N ARG A 197 14.85 -15.81 -8.94
CA ARG A 197 15.27 -16.74 -10.01
C ARG A 197 16.19 -17.84 -9.48
N THR A 198 17.20 -17.48 -8.68
CA THR A 198 18.19 -18.42 -8.14
C THR A 198 17.56 -19.49 -7.27
N HIS A 199 16.52 -19.13 -6.51
CA HIS A 199 15.87 -20.01 -5.55
C HIS A 199 14.52 -20.56 -6.04
N GLY A 200 14.10 -20.28 -7.29
CA GLY A 200 12.85 -20.77 -7.86
C GLY A 200 11.62 -20.18 -7.18
N LEU A 201 11.67 -18.91 -6.78
CA LEU A 201 10.60 -18.18 -6.11
C LEU A 201 9.82 -17.30 -7.08
N TYR A 202 8.59 -16.96 -6.72
CA TYR A 202 7.84 -15.88 -7.37
C TYR A 202 8.26 -14.52 -6.79
N LEU A 203 8.30 -13.50 -7.66
CA LEU A 203 8.53 -12.11 -7.28
C LEU A 203 7.23 -11.32 -7.47
N LEU A 204 6.56 -11.00 -6.37
CA LEU A 204 5.37 -10.16 -6.36
C LEU A 204 5.77 -8.70 -6.17
N SER A 205 5.45 -7.86 -7.13
CA SER A 205 5.70 -6.41 -7.12
C SER A 205 4.37 -5.66 -7.00
N ASP A 206 4.16 -5.00 -5.85
CA ASP A 206 2.96 -4.19 -5.61
C ASP A 206 3.24 -2.74 -6.04
N GLU A 207 2.65 -2.31 -7.17
CA GLU A 207 3.02 -1.09 -7.90
C GLU A 207 1.90 -0.03 -8.02
N PRO A 208 1.00 0.18 -7.06
CA PRO A 208 -0.12 1.11 -7.20
C PRO A 208 0.30 2.58 -7.16
N TYR A 209 1.56 2.88 -6.83
CA TYR A 209 2.11 4.23 -6.69
C TYR A 209 3.10 4.60 -7.81
N ARG A 210 3.12 3.86 -8.93
CA ARG A 210 4.13 4.04 -10.00
C ARG A 210 4.26 5.49 -10.47
N GLU A 211 3.16 6.21 -10.62
CA GLU A 211 3.14 7.61 -11.07
C GLU A 211 3.62 8.60 -9.99
N LEU A 212 3.70 8.16 -8.75
CA LEU A 212 4.05 8.96 -7.59
C LEU A 212 5.52 8.73 -7.20
N SER A 213 6.44 9.12 -8.07
CA SER A 213 7.87 9.19 -7.81
C SER A 213 8.34 10.62 -7.98
N TYR A 214 9.24 11.09 -7.12
CA TYR A 214 9.64 12.48 -6.99
C TYR A 214 11.11 12.69 -7.31
N ASP A 215 11.53 13.96 -7.47
CA ASP A 215 12.93 14.38 -7.65
C ASP A 215 13.62 13.64 -8.83
N GLY A 216 12.87 13.37 -9.92
CA GLY A 216 13.39 12.71 -11.11
C GLY A 216 13.59 11.20 -10.97
N GLN A 217 13.22 10.59 -9.84
CA GLN A 217 13.25 9.14 -9.70
C GLN A 217 12.14 8.47 -10.52
N ILE A 218 12.44 7.28 -11.03
CA ILE A 218 11.50 6.48 -11.80
C ILE A 218 11.29 5.16 -11.07
N ALA A 219 10.02 4.83 -10.79
CA ALA A 219 9.66 3.54 -10.23
C ALA A 219 9.87 2.45 -11.30
N THR A 220 10.83 1.57 -11.05
CA THR A 220 11.12 0.44 -11.94
C THR A 220 10.10 -0.67 -11.70
N SER A 221 9.35 -1.05 -12.74
CA SER A 221 8.48 -2.23 -12.67
C SER A 221 9.30 -3.52 -12.74
N ALA A 222 8.89 -4.53 -11.97
CA ALA A 222 9.47 -5.87 -12.07
C ALA A 222 9.30 -6.49 -13.48
N LEU A 223 8.31 -6.04 -14.25
CA LEU A 223 8.10 -6.50 -15.65
C LEU A 223 9.21 -6.08 -16.61
N HIS A 224 10.09 -5.13 -16.22
CA HIS A 224 11.28 -4.77 -17.00
C HIS A 224 12.45 -5.75 -16.82
N LEU A 225 12.39 -6.64 -15.81
CA LEU A 225 13.49 -7.57 -15.52
C LEU A 225 13.59 -8.63 -16.64
N PRO A 226 14.72 -8.72 -17.35
CA PRO A 226 14.88 -9.68 -18.44
C PRO A 226 15.00 -11.12 -17.89
N GLY A 227 14.33 -12.07 -18.58
CA GLY A 227 14.37 -13.49 -18.21
C GLY A 227 13.65 -13.82 -16.89
N MET A 228 12.70 -12.96 -16.50
CA MET A 228 11.90 -13.14 -15.28
C MET A 228 10.41 -13.39 -15.59
N GLU A 229 10.08 -13.70 -16.83
CA GLU A 229 8.71 -13.86 -17.32
C GLU A 229 7.92 -14.91 -16.51
N GLU A 230 8.58 -15.99 -16.09
CA GLU A 230 7.98 -17.07 -15.31
C GLU A 230 7.88 -16.76 -13.80
N HIS A 231 8.58 -15.74 -13.32
CA HIS A 231 8.69 -15.43 -11.89
C HIS A 231 7.87 -14.22 -11.46
N VAL A 232 7.73 -13.22 -12.34
CA VAL A 232 7.17 -11.91 -11.97
C VAL A 232 5.65 -11.92 -12.02
N ILE A 233 5.06 -11.39 -10.95
CA ILE A 233 3.64 -11.07 -10.83
C ILE A 233 3.53 -9.62 -10.34
N VAL A 234 2.96 -8.75 -11.14
CA VAL A 234 2.67 -7.37 -10.73
C VAL A 234 1.24 -7.25 -10.24
N LEU A 235 1.09 -6.56 -9.12
CA LEU A 235 -0.17 -6.20 -8.51
C LEU A 235 -0.36 -4.71 -8.68
N ASP A 236 -1.48 -4.31 -9.27
CA ASP A 236 -1.72 -2.90 -9.57
C ASP A 236 -3.14 -2.48 -9.21
N SER A 237 -3.37 -1.18 -9.09
CA SER A 237 -4.67 -0.62 -8.74
C SER A 237 -4.84 0.81 -9.26
N VAL A 238 -6.03 1.13 -9.74
CA VAL A 238 -6.40 2.49 -10.13
C VAL A 238 -6.64 3.41 -8.91
N SER A 239 -6.70 2.83 -7.71
CA SER A 239 -7.08 3.53 -6.47
C SER A 239 -6.25 4.76 -6.18
N LYS A 240 -4.94 4.73 -6.49
CA LYS A 240 -4.01 5.78 -6.09
C LYS A 240 -3.73 6.76 -7.23
N ARG A 241 -3.53 6.23 -8.44
CA ARG A 241 -3.23 7.04 -9.63
C ARG A 241 -4.39 7.94 -10.07
N PHE A 242 -5.64 7.53 -9.83
CA PHE A 242 -6.83 8.29 -10.23
C PHE A 242 -7.67 8.76 -9.04
N SER A 243 -7.14 8.72 -7.83
CA SER A 243 -7.91 9.02 -6.61
C SER A 243 -9.26 8.28 -6.53
N ALA A 244 -9.30 7.07 -7.08
CA ALA A 244 -10.50 6.25 -7.25
C ALA A 244 -10.51 5.06 -6.27
N CYS A 245 -10.19 5.31 -4.98
CA CYS A 245 -10.14 4.26 -3.96
C CYS A 245 -11.46 3.51 -3.79
N GLY A 246 -12.59 4.22 -3.97
CA GLY A 246 -13.95 3.68 -3.88
C GLY A 246 -14.34 2.81 -5.07
N ALA A 247 -13.71 2.95 -6.22
CA ALA A 247 -14.00 2.16 -7.42
C ALA A 247 -13.67 0.67 -7.25
N ARG A 248 -12.71 0.33 -6.38
CA ARG A 248 -12.31 -1.06 -6.13
C ARG A 248 -11.88 -1.80 -7.41
N ILE A 249 -11.08 -1.18 -8.25
CA ILE A 249 -10.50 -1.79 -9.46
C ILE A 249 -8.98 -1.89 -9.32
N GLY A 250 -8.47 -3.06 -9.62
CA GLY A 250 -7.06 -3.41 -9.71
C GLY A 250 -6.84 -4.51 -10.73
N CYS A 251 -5.63 -4.99 -10.84
CA CYS A 251 -5.33 -6.14 -11.68
C CYS A 251 -4.13 -6.93 -11.18
N VAL A 252 -4.08 -8.19 -11.62
CA VAL A 252 -2.86 -9.00 -11.64
C VAL A 252 -2.33 -8.99 -13.06
N VAL A 253 -1.02 -8.81 -13.19
CA VAL A 253 -0.30 -8.89 -14.47
C VAL A 253 0.82 -9.89 -14.36
N SER A 254 0.89 -10.86 -15.23
CA SER A 254 2.00 -11.81 -15.31
C SER A 254 2.16 -12.35 -16.74
N ARG A 255 3.40 -12.60 -17.15
CA ARG A 255 3.71 -13.28 -18.41
C ARG A 255 3.72 -14.81 -18.24
N ASN A 256 3.62 -15.32 -17.00
CA ASN A 256 3.49 -16.75 -16.72
C ASN A 256 2.06 -17.22 -16.96
N ALA A 257 1.84 -17.96 -18.03
CA ALA A 257 0.52 -18.45 -18.40
C ALA A 257 -0.10 -19.35 -17.34
N THR A 258 0.69 -20.18 -16.66
CA THR A 258 0.20 -21.08 -15.60
C THR A 258 -0.31 -20.30 -14.40
N VAL A 259 0.35 -19.21 -14.03
CA VAL A 259 -0.10 -18.29 -12.96
C VAL A 259 -1.43 -17.66 -13.34
N ILE A 260 -1.53 -17.11 -14.55
CA ILE A 260 -2.75 -16.47 -15.05
C ILE A 260 -3.92 -17.46 -15.12
N GLU A 261 -3.69 -18.68 -15.64
CA GLU A 261 -4.72 -19.74 -15.66
C GLU A 261 -5.19 -20.11 -14.25
N THR A 262 -4.29 -20.15 -13.29
CA THR A 262 -4.62 -20.44 -11.89
C THR A 262 -5.43 -19.33 -11.26
N ILE A 263 -5.00 -18.08 -11.44
CA ILE A 263 -5.72 -16.89 -10.95
C ILE A 263 -7.10 -16.78 -11.63
N MET A 264 -7.22 -17.15 -12.91
CA MET A 264 -8.49 -17.18 -13.60
C MET A 264 -9.51 -18.09 -12.90
N LYS A 265 -9.09 -19.25 -12.38
CA LYS A 265 -9.98 -20.16 -11.63
C LYS A 265 -10.50 -19.49 -10.35
N LEU A 266 -9.65 -18.72 -9.66
CA LEU A 266 -10.05 -17.92 -8.49
C LEU A 266 -11.02 -16.80 -8.89
N ALA A 267 -10.73 -16.11 -10.00
CA ALA A 267 -11.59 -15.07 -10.54
C ALA A 267 -12.97 -15.61 -10.98
N MET A 268 -13.03 -16.82 -11.54
CA MET A 268 -14.29 -17.49 -11.87
C MET A 268 -15.10 -17.80 -10.60
N ALA A 269 -14.45 -18.20 -9.51
CA ALA A 269 -15.13 -18.46 -8.23
C ALA A 269 -15.71 -17.17 -7.61
N ARG A 270 -15.06 -16.03 -7.81
CA ARG A 270 -15.54 -14.68 -7.40
C ARG A 270 -16.66 -14.16 -8.33
N LEU A 271 -16.74 -14.62 -9.56
CA LEU A 271 -17.57 -14.18 -10.70
C LEU A 271 -16.95 -12.99 -11.45
N SER A 272 -17.33 -11.74 -11.15
CA SER A 272 -16.80 -10.56 -11.86
C SER A 272 -16.36 -9.46 -10.88
N ALA A 273 -15.38 -8.65 -11.29
CA ALA A 273 -15.10 -7.38 -10.64
C ALA A 273 -16.24 -6.37 -10.92
N PRO A 274 -16.38 -5.29 -10.13
CA PRO A 274 -17.43 -4.29 -10.29
C PRO A 274 -17.49 -3.73 -11.72
N VAL A 275 -18.67 -3.79 -12.35
CA VAL A 275 -18.82 -3.54 -13.79
C VAL A 275 -18.75 -2.06 -14.14
N LEU A 276 -19.49 -1.20 -13.43
CA LEU A 276 -19.54 0.24 -13.71
C LEU A 276 -18.17 0.88 -13.43
N GLU A 277 -17.52 0.44 -12.41
CA GLU A 277 -16.20 0.93 -12.01
C GLU A 277 -15.10 0.53 -13.00
N GLN A 278 -15.23 -0.63 -13.65
CA GLN A 278 -14.35 -1.01 -14.75
C GLN A 278 -14.50 -0.07 -15.96
N ILE A 279 -15.71 0.37 -16.26
CA ILE A 279 -16.00 1.33 -17.35
C ILE A 279 -15.35 2.68 -17.05
N GLY A 280 -15.54 3.18 -15.83
CA GLY A 280 -14.87 4.41 -15.38
C GLY A 280 -13.35 4.30 -15.40
N ALA A 281 -12.81 3.19 -14.88
CA ALA A 281 -11.38 2.93 -14.89
C ALA A 281 -10.79 2.84 -16.32
N ALA A 282 -11.49 2.16 -17.23
CA ALA A 282 -11.08 2.06 -18.63
C ALA A 282 -10.98 3.46 -19.29
N ALA A 283 -12.00 4.30 -19.06
CA ALA A 283 -11.99 5.67 -19.59
C ALA A 283 -10.80 6.49 -19.03
N CYS A 284 -10.51 6.37 -17.75
CA CYS A 284 -9.35 7.04 -17.16
C CYS A 284 -8.02 6.52 -17.71
N LEU A 285 -7.86 5.19 -17.86
CA LEU A 285 -6.63 4.59 -18.38
C LEU A 285 -6.29 5.08 -19.77
N VAL A 286 -7.30 5.30 -20.64
CA VAL A 286 -7.12 5.70 -22.02
C VAL A 286 -7.05 7.22 -22.17
N ASN A 287 -7.92 7.96 -21.50
CA ASN A 287 -8.18 9.37 -21.82
C ASN A 287 -7.61 10.38 -20.83
N THR A 288 -7.18 9.98 -19.63
CA THR A 288 -6.57 10.93 -18.68
C THR A 288 -5.27 11.49 -19.25
N PRO A 289 -5.14 12.82 -19.41
CA PRO A 289 -3.96 13.42 -20.02
C PRO A 289 -2.73 13.31 -19.10
N ALA A 290 -1.55 13.37 -19.72
CA ALA A 290 -0.28 13.32 -18.98
C ALA A 290 -0.15 14.46 -17.94
N SER A 291 -0.72 15.64 -18.23
CA SER A 291 -0.72 16.81 -17.34
C SER A 291 -1.37 16.51 -15.99
N TYR A 292 -2.40 15.65 -15.93
CA TYR A 292 -3.00 15.23 -14.66
C TYR A 292 -1.97 14.59 -13.72
N PHE A 293 -1.12 13.71 -14.24
CA PHE A 293 -0.08 13.06 -13.45
C PHE A 293 1.08 13.99 -13.11
N GLU A 294 1.38 14.97 -13.97
CA GLU A 294 2.38 16.01 -13.72
C GLU A 294 1.93 16.91 -12.57
N GLU A 295 0.73 17.45 -12.65
CA GLU A 295 0.12 18.29 -11.61
C GLU A 295 -0.01 17.55 -10.27
N MET A 296 -0.43 16.27 -10.32
CA MET A 296 -0.51 15.40 -9.15
C MET A 296 0.87 15.21 -8.49
N ARG A 297 1.91 14.93 -9.27
CA ARG A 297 3.29 14.80 -8.73
C ARG A 297 3.80 16.11 -8.12
N GLU A 298 3.55 17.22 -8.77
CA GLU A 298 3.95 18.55 -8.24
C GLU A 298 3.27 18.83 -6.90
N GLU A 299 1.97 18.55 -6.80
CA GLU A 299 1.22 18.77 -5.57
C GLU A 299 1.73 17.86 -4.44
N TYR A 300 1.89 16.54 -4.70
CA TYR A 300 2.42 15.65 -3.68
C TYR A 300 3.89 15.92 -3.34
N THR A 301 4.67 16.47 -4.25
CA THR A 301 6.04 16.96 -3.95
C THR A 301 6.00 18.10 -2.93
N ARG A 302 5.11 19.11 -3.12
CA ARG A 302 4.92 20.20 -2.16
C ARG A 302 4.48 19.67 -0.78
N ARG A 303 3.51 18.78 -0.74
CA ARG A 303 3.00 18.17 0.50
C ARG A 303 4.07 17.35 1.22
N ARG A 304 4.84 16.54 0.49
CA ARG A 304 5.99 15.81 1.01
C ARG A 304 7.01 16.74 1.67
N ASP A 305 7.38 17.81 1.00
CA ASP A 305 8.40 18.72 1.49
C ASP A 305 7.96 19.42 2.78
N ILE A 306 6.68 19.79 2.92
CA ILE A 306 6.11 20.29 4.18
C ILE A 306 6.30 19.30 5.31
N VAL A 307 5.92 18.03 5.10
CA VAL A 307 6.03 16.99 6.12
C VAL A 307 7.50 16.73 6.49
N TYR A 308 8.36 16.56 5.50
CA TYR A 308 9.78 16.32 5.69
C TYR A 308 10.47 17.44 6.48
N GLU A 309 10.25 18.69 6.07
CA GLU A 309 10.87 19.85 6.71
C GLU A 309 10.37 20.06 8.15
N ARG A 310 9.05 19.98 8.36
CA ARG A 310 8.46 20.21 9.69
C ARG A 310 8.86 19.14 10.70
N LEU A 311 8.91 17.89 10.31
CA LEU A 311 9.32 16.80 11.19
C LEU A 311 10.80 16.92 11.60
N ASN A 312 11.68 17.15 10.64
CA ASN A 312 13.11 17.23 10.91
C ASN A 312 13.54 18.51 11.65
N GLN A 313 12.64 19.51 11.80
CA GLN A 313 12.85 20.67 12.68
C GLN A 313 12.55 20.36 14.17
N VAL A 314 11.96 19.19 14.48
CA VAL A 314 11.69 18.80 15.87
C VAL A 314 12.87 18.00 16.39
N ALA A 315 13.49 18.47 17.48
CA ALA A 315 14.62 17.78 18.10
C ALA A 315 14.29 16.31 18.43
N GLY A 316 15.18 15.38 18.08
CA GLY A 316 14.99 13.94 18.28
C GLY A 316 13.90 13.31 17.40
N VAL A 317 13.50 13.97 16.32
CA VAL A 317 12.70 13.39 15.25
C VAL A 317 13.56 13.25 14.01
N TYR A 318 13.47 12.09 13.36
CA TYR A 318 14.14 11.82 12.09
C TYR A 318 13.16 11.22 11.09
N CYS A 319 13.05 11.86 9.96
CA CYS A 319 12.23 11.42 8.84
C CYS A 319 13.09 11.38 7.58
N PRO A 320 13.37 10.22 6.98
CA PRO A 320 13.96 10.15 5.66
C PRO A 320 13.09 10.90 4.64
N LYS A 321 13.69 11.50 3.62
CA LYS A 321 12.91 12.18 2.58
C LYS A 321 12.23 11.14 1.69
N PRO A 322 10.87 11.07 1.68
CA PRO A 322 10.18 10.11 0.82
C PRO A 322 10.49 10.37 -0.66
N ALA A 323 10.84 9.31 -1.37
CA ALA A 323 11.13 9.36 -2.80
C ALA A 323 9.90 9.10 -3.67
N GLY A 324 8.83 8.55 -3.08
CA GLY A 324 7.58 8.26 -3.80
C GLY A 324 6.39 7.99 -2.88
N ALA A 325 5.28 7.57 -3.46
CA ALA A 325 3.98 7.41 -2.82
C ALA A 325 3.51 8.71 -2.15
N PHE A 326 2.72 8.65 -1.11
CA PHE A 326 2.30 9.81 -0.31
C PHE A 326 2.35 9.50 1.20
N TYR A 327 3.40 8.80 1.60
CA TYR A 327 3.66 8.44 3.00
C TYR A 327 5.05 8.85 3.43
N ALA A 328 5.16 9.23 4.70
CA ALA A 328 6.40 9.43 5.41
C ALA A 328 6.40 8.59 6.68
N MET A 329 7.51 7.91 6.93
CA MET A 329 7.75 7.19 8.16
C MET A 329 8.76 7.99 8.98
N ALA A 330 8.37 8.41 10.19
CA ALA A 330 9.22 9.24 11.03
C ALA A 330 9.51 8.54 12.36
N LYS A 331 10.77 8.53 12.77
CA LYS A 331 11.20 8.08 14.10
C LYS A 331 11.14 9.24 15.09
N ILE A 332 10.55 8.98 16.28
CA ILE A 332 10.44 9.94 17.38
C ILE A 332 11.16 9.33 18.59
N GLU A 333 12.44 9.68 18.74
CA GLU A 333 13.30 9.10 19.76
C GLU A 333 12.72 9.22 21.18
N GLY A 334 12.69 8.11 21.92
CA GLY A 334 12.21 8.03 23.30
C GLY A 334 10.69 8.13 23.47
N VAL A 335 9.90 7.95 22.40
CA VAL A 335 8.44 8.05 22.44
C VAL A 335 7.82 6.72 22.02
N ASP A 336 7.04 6.06 22.89
CA ASP A 336 6.16 4.97 22.49
C ASP A 336 5.01 5.54 21.67
N THR A 337 4.96 5.18 20.39
CA THR A 337 4.03 5.78 19.43
C THR A 337 2.61 5.24 19.50
N GLU A 338 2.38 4.06 20.10
CA GLU A 338 1.00 3.58 20.37
C GLU A 338 0.38 4.41 21.50
N ASP A 339 1.12 4.66 22.57
CA ASP A 339 0.67 5.52 23.66
C ASP A 339 0.54 6.98 23.22
N PHE A 340 1.50 7.48 22.45
CA PHE A 340 1.46 8.83 21.89
C PHE A 340 0.26 9.04 20.97
N ALA A 341 -0.02 8.10 20.07
CA ALA A 341 -1.16 8.20 19.17
C ALA A 341 -2.52 8.18 19.92
N ARG A 342 -2.61 7.45 21.00
CA ARG A 342 -3.78 7.49 21.90
C ARG A 342 -3.87 8.83 22.61
N TRP A 343 -2.78 9.30 23.22
CA TRP A 343 -2.70 10.56 23.95
C TRP A 343 -3.08 11.77 23.06
N LEU A 344 -2.69 11.77 21.78
CA LEU A 344 -3.13 12.77 20.81
C LEU A 344 -4.65 12.94 20.75
N LEU A 345 -5.39 11.85 20.94
CA LEU A 345 -6.86 11.82 20.81
C LEU A 345 -7.60 12.00 22.16
N THR A 346 -6.91 11.68 23.27
CA THR A 346 -7.54 11.75 24.61
C THR A 346 -7.19 13.01 25.38
N ASP A 347 -5.93 13.48 25.30
CA ASP A 347 -5.34 14.47 26.21
C ASP A 347 -4.78 15.70 25.50
N PHE A 348 -4.46 15.61 24.21
CA PHE A 348 -3.92 16.73 23.45
C PHE A 348 -5.02 17.44 22.66
N GLU A 349 -5.01 18.77 22.78
CA GLU A 349 -5.81 19.69 22.00
C GLU A 349 -5.11 21.05 21.93
N HIS A 350 -5.20 21.70 20.79
CA HIS A 350 -4.79 23.10 20.63
C HIS A 350 -5.77 23.82 19.71
N GLU A 351 -6.42 24.86 20.22
CA GLU A 351 -7.44 25.64 19.50
C GLU A 351 -8.61 24.78 18.94
N GLY A 352 -9.07 23.81 19.74
CA GLY A 352 -10.14 22.90 19.35
C GLY A 352 -9.76 21.85 18.32
N GLN A 353 -8.46 21.65 18.07
CA GLN A 353 -7.96 20.70 17.07
C GLN A 353 -6.95 19.71 17.62
N THR A 354 -6.92 18.51 17.04
CA THR A 354 -5.87 17.52 17.24
C THR A 354 -5.56 16.80 15.94
N VAL A 355 -4.55 15.91 15.96
CA VAL A 355 -4.15 15.09 14.81
C VAL A 355 -4.21 13.60 15.14
N MET A 356 -4.49 12.78 14.15
CA MET A 356 -4.43 11.32 14.26
C MET A 356 -3.36 10.78 13.33
N VAL A 357 -2.36 10.10 13.88
CA VAL A 357 -1.27 9.44 13.14
C VAL A 357 -1.42 7.92 13.17
N ALA A 358 -0.68 7.20 12.33
CA ALA A 358 -0.61 5.74 12.39
C ALA A 358 0.66 5.31 13.15
N PRO A 359 0.53 4.61 14.31
CA PRO A 359 1.68 4.13 15.06
C PRO A 359 2.45 3.04 14.30
N GLY A 360 3.78 3.08 14.44
CA GLY A 360 4.72 2.25 13.68
C GLY A 360 4.61 0.74 13.89
N PRO A 361 4.32 0.21 15.11
CA PRO A 361 4.24 -1.25 15.31
C PRO A 361 3.26 -1.96 14.35
N GLY A 362 2.24 -1.26 13.86
CA GLY A 362 1.27 -1.80 12.90
C GLY A 362 1.83 -2.12 11.51
N PHE A 363 3.08 -1.76 11.22
CA PHE A 363 3.76 -1.99 9.93
C PHE A 363 4.86 -3.05 10.03
N TYR A 364 5.04 -3.66 11.19
CA TYR A 364 6.04 -4.68 11.48
C TYR A 364 5.39 -5.98 11.95
N THR A 365 6.04 -7.10 11.67
CA THR A 365 5.70 -8.41 12.27
C THR A 365 6.77 -8.87 13.25
N THR A 366 7.98 -8.31 13.18
CA THR A 366 9.04 -8.54 14.17
C THR A 366 8.68 -7.83 15.48
N PRO A 367 8.55 -8.58 16.61
CA PRO A 367 8.19 -7.98 17.89
C PRO A 367 9.20 -6.92 18.34
N GLY A 368 8.72 -5.82 18.90
CA GLY A 368 9.55 -4.75 19.46
C GLY A 368 10.04 -3.72 18.44
N LEU A 369 9.72 -3.88 17.14
CA LEU A 369 10.03 -2.87 16.13
C LEU A 369 8.90 -1.85 15.93
N GLY A 370 9.26 -0.68 15.45
CA GLY A 370 8.33 0.40 15.12
C GLY A 370 7.80 1.21 16.30
N HIS A 371 8.16 0.87 17.57
CA HIS A 371 7.61 1.56 18.74
C HIS A 371 7.94 3.05 18.81
N GLU A 372 9.03 3.49 18.21
CA GLU A 372 9.41 4.90 18.11
C GLU A 372 9.05 5.52 16.75
N GLU A 373 8.23 4.87 15.95
CA GLU A 373 7.93 5.33 14.59
C GLU A 373 6.45 5.63 14.40
N ILE A 374 6.16 6.63 13.57
CA ILE A 374 4.81 6.94 13.08
C ILE A 374 4.81 7.01 11.57
N ARG A 375 3.69 6.59 10.96
CA ARG A 375 3.43 6.88 9.55
C ARG A 375 2.48 8.06 9.42
N ILE A 376 2.83 8.97 8.51
CA ILE A 376 2.01 10.10 8.09
C ILE A 376 1.64 9.90 6.62
N ALA A 377 0.36 10.07 6.29
CA ALA A 377 -0.12 10.18 4.92
C ALA A 377 -0.31 11.67 4.59
N TYR A 378 0.43 12.19 3.61
CA TYR A 378 0.37 13.61 3.22
C TYR A 378 -0.60 13.82 2.05
N VAL A 379 -1.84 13.37 2.27
CA VAL A 379 -2.93 13.42 1.27
C VAL A 379 -3.87 14.61 1.42
N LEU A 380 -3.67 15.45 2.44
CA LEU A 380 -4.49 16.61 2.70
C LEU A 380 -3.97 17.84 1.93
N GLU A 381 -4.88 18.76 1.63
CA GLU A 381 -4.51 20.06 1.07
C GLU A 381 -3.40 20.76 1.87
N THR A 382 -2.55 21.50 1.18
CA THR A 382 -1.31 22.08 1.71
C THR A 382 -1.51 22.91 2.98
N GLU A 383 -2.59 23.70 3.07
CA GLU A 383 -2.88 24.55 4.26
C GLU A 383 -3.26 23.70 5.47
N VAL A 384 -4.16 22.71 5.26
CA VAL A 384 -4.60 21.79 6.32
C VAL A 384 -3.42 20.92 6.78
N LEU A 385 -2.61 20.44 5.84
CA LEU A 385 -1.42 19.66 6.14
C LEU A 385 -0.38 20.47 6.94
N SER A 386 -0.11 21.71 6.55
CA SER A 386 0.80 22.59 7.30
C SER A 386 0.32 22.80 8.74
N ARG A 387 -0.98 23.06 8.93
CA ARG A 387 -1.59 23.18 10.26
C ARG A 387 -1.45 21.89 11.06
N ALA A 388 -1.73 20.74 10.44
CA ALA A 388 -1.59 19.43 11.08
C ALA A 388 -0.16 19.15 11.53
N MET A 389 0.84 19.53 10.72
CA MET A 389 2.25 19.34 11.06
C MET A 389 2.70 20.27 12.20
N ASP A 390 2.19 21.50 12.26
CA ASP A 390 2.44 22.40 13.39
C ASP A 390 1.85 21.86 14.70
N LEU A 391 0.62 21.33 14.66
CA LEU A 391 -0.02 20.64 15.79
C LEU A 391 0.80 19.42 16.25
N LEU A 392 1.24 18.59 15.31
CA LEU A 392 2.05 17.41 15.62
C LEU A 392 3.39 17.79 16.27
N ALA A 393 4.06 18.82 15.75
CA ALA A 393 5.31 19.33 16.33
C ALA A 393 5.11 19.85 17.76
N MET A 394 4.02 20.56 18.03
CA MET A 394 3.65 21.01 19.38
C MET A 394 3.35 19.84 20.29
N ALA A 395 2.60 18.85 19.80
CA ALA A 395 2.23 17.65 20.55
C ALA A 395 3.45 16.83 20.98
N ILE A 396 4.41 16.59 20.08
CA ILE A 396 5.65 15.86 20.39
C ILE A 396 6.42 16.55 21.52
N ARG A 397 6.58 17.89 21.44
CA ARG A 397 7.29 18.67 22.46
C ARG A 397 6.55 18.65 23.81
N ARG A 398 5.21 18.68 23.81
CA ARG A 398 4.39 18.64 25.03
C ARG A 398 4.44 17.25 25.65
N TYR A 399 4.24 16.20 24.89
CA TYR A 399 4.25 14.81 25.34
C TYR A 399 5.57 14.46 26.05
N ARG A 400 6.72 14.79 25.43
CA ARG A 400 8.03 14.56 26.05
C ARG A 400 8.23 15.28 27.38
N ARG A 401 7.73 16.50 27.52
CA ARG A 401 7.79 17.23 28.81
C ARG A 401 6.96 16.55 29.88
N GLU A 402 5.78 16.06 29.54
CA GLU A 402 4.89 15.36 30.48
C GLU A 402 5.47 13.99 30.92
N GLN A 403 6.24 13.32 30.06
CA GLN A 403 6.92 12.07 30.43
C GLN A 403 8.14 12.26 31.33
N THR A 404 8.71 13.47 31.37
CA THR A 404 9.89 13.78 32.21
C THR A 404 9.55 14.46 33.53
N SER A 405 8.28 14.75 33.78
CA SER A 405 7.75 15.38 35.01
C SER A 405 7.15 14.36 35.94
#